data_407f46ad8be21c0795ab0ddf794e4c59
#
_entry.id   407f46ad8be21c0795ab0ddf794e4c59
#
_cell.length_a   1.000
_cell.length_b   1.000
_cell.length_c   1.000
_cell.angle_alpha   90.00
_cell.angle_beta   90.00
_cell.angle_gamma   90.00
#
_symmetry.space_group_name_H-M   'P 1'
#
loop_
_entity.id
_entity.type
_entity.pdbx_description
1 polymer ?
#
loop_
_entity_poly.entity_id
_entity_poly.type
_entity_poly.pdbx_seq_one_letter_code
_entity_poly.pdbx_strand_id
1 'polypeptide(L)'
;NIVKYLKKNSKIGKIYYPTDSSFRQKQITKKQMIDGGSIISFELRSLKEKEKKVAFSFLNKLKLAEISNNLGDSKTLITHPYTTTHHKLTSDEKISLRITKNLVRLSVGLEDSIDIIEDIDNSLKKAKKK
;
A
#
# COMPACT_ATOMS: atom_id res chain seq x y z
N ASN A 1 6.94 -11.82 3.88
CA ASN A 1 5.68 -12.22 4.50
C ASN A 1 4.51 -11.33 4.09
N ILE A 2 4.56 -10.00 4.33
CA ILE A 2 3.46 -9.06 4.06
C ILE A 2 3.04 -9.09 2.58
N VAL A 3 3.97 -9.01 1.63
CA VAL A 3 3.65 -9.09 0.18
C VAL A 3 2.96 -10.40 -0.17
N LYS A 4 3.41 -11.53 0.39
CA LYS A 4 2.77 -12.84 0.16
C LYS A 4 1.32 -12.86 0.66
N TYR A 5 1.06 -12.25 1.81
CA TYR A 5 -0.29 -12.10 2.35
C TYR A 5 -1.16 -11.23 1.44
N LEU A 6 -0.67 -10.04 1.07
CA LEU A 6 -1.41 -9.10 0.22
C LEU A 6 -1.81 -9.74 -1.13
N LYS A 7 -0.92 -10.52 -1.74
CA LYS A 7 -1.19 -11.23 -3.01
C LYS A 7 -2.33 -12.25 -2.92
N LYS A 8 -2.51 -12.86 -1.77
CA LYS A 8 -3.58 -13.85 -1.54
C LYS A 8 -4.92 -13.22 -1.15
N ASN A 9 -4.93 -11.95 -0.76
CA ASN A 9 -6.13 -11.29 -0.26
C ASN A 9 -7.00 -10.76 -1.42
N SER A 10 -8.23 -11.23 -1.50
CA SER A 10 -9.17 -10.86 -2.59
C SER A 10 -9.56 -9.38 -2.61
N LYS A 11 -9.33 -8.62 -1.53
CA LYS A 11 -9.60 -7.19 -1.44
C LYS A 11 -8.44 -6.33 -1.92
N ILE A 12 -7.31 -6.93 -2.22
CA ILE A 12 -6.12 -6.26 -2.76
C ILE A 12 -6.12 -6.42 -4.29
N GLY A 13 -5.86 -5.31 -4.97
CA GLY A 13 -5.69 -5.26 -6.41
C GLY A 13 -4.24 -5.42 -6.80
N LYS A 14 -3.67 -4.39 -7.40
CA LYS A 14 -2.28 -4.38 -7.85
C LYS A 14 -1.34 -4.12 -6.67
N ILE A 15 -0.17 -4.76 -6.73
CA ILE A 15 0.91 -4.57 -5.76
C ILE A 15 2.13 -4.08 -6.51
N TYR A 16 2.82 -3.10 -5.93
CA TYR A 16 4.05 -2.53 -6.44
C TYR A 16 5.15 -2.81 -5.41
N TYR A 17 5.99 -3.79 -5.73
CA TYR A 17 7.11 -4.21 -4.87
C TYR A 17 8.26 -4.72 -5.74
N PRO A 18 9.51 -4.30 -5.52
CA PRO A 18 10.61 -4.55 -6.46
C PRO A 18 10.89 -6.02 -6.77
N THR A 19 10.71 -6.92 -5.79
CA THR A 19 10.93 -8.37 -5.99
C THR A 19 9.68 -9.13 -6.41
N ASP A 20 8.54 -8.43 -6.58
CA ASP A 20 7.32 -9.09 -7.07
C ASP A 20 7.48 -9.57 -8.52
N SER A 21 6.91 -10.75 -8.81
CA SER A 21 7.00 -11.36 -10.15
C SER A 21 6.39 -10.51 -11.27
N SER A 22 5.42 -9.65 -10.94
CA SER A 22 4.77 -8.73 -11.88
C SER A 22 5.51 -7.40 -12.06
N PHE A 23 6.59 -7.16 -11.31
CA PHE A 23 7.35 -5.92 -11.40
C PHE A 23 8.16 -5.86 -12.70
N ARG A 24 7.92 -4.84 -13.52
CA ARG A 24 8.52 -4.73 -14.87
C ARG A 24 10.05 -4.73 -14.86
N GLN A 25 10.66 -4.10 -13.86
CA GLN A 25 12.11 -3.91 -13.75
C GLN A 25 12.79 -4.94 -12.84
N LYS A 26 12.20 -6.11 -12.64
CA LYS A 26 12.77 -7.13 -11.75
C LYS A 26 14.18 -7.58 -12.10
N GLN A 27 14.58 -7.47 -13.37
CA GLN A 27 15.95 -7.76 -13.80
C GLN A 27 16.95 -6.75 -13.23
N ILE A 28 16.56 -5.46 -13.19
CA ILE A 28 17.35 -4.41 -12.57
C ILE A 28 17.40 -4.61 -11.06
N THR A 29 16.25 -4.90 -10.45
CA THR A 29 16.16 -5.21 -9.01
C THR A 29 17.14 -6.31 -8.62
N LYS A 30 17.16 -7.43 -9.36
CA LYS A 30 18.08 -8.55 -9.09
C LYS A 30 19.55 -8.18 -9.17
N LYS A 31 19.92 -7.20 -9.99
CA LYS A 31 21.31 -6.73 -10.13
C LYS A 31 21.71 -5.74 -9.05
N GLN A 32 20.77 -4.92 -8.56
CA GLN A 32 21.08 -3.76 -7.72
C GLN A 32 20.64 -3.92 -6.27
N MET A 33 19.73 -4.85 -5.97
CA MET A 33 19.13 -5.01 -4.65
C MET A 33 19.24 -6.45 -4.18
N ILE A 34 19.58 -6.62 -2.91
CA ILE A 34 19.57 -7.94 -2.24
C ILE A 34 18.12 -8.36 -1.97
N ASP A 35 17.25 -7.42 -1.58
CA ASP A 35 15.82 -7.63 -1.30
C ASP A 35 15.00 -6.43 -1.78
N GLY A 36 13.68 -6.52 -1.71
CA GLY A 36 12.75 -5.47 -2.16
C GLY A 36 12.63 -4.25 -1.24
N GLY A 37 13.24 -4.28 -0.06
CA GLY A 37 13.19 -3.22 0.93
C GLY A 37 11.87 -3.18 1.70
N SER A 38 11.67 -2.09 2.47
CA SER A 38 10.55 -1.92 3.41
C SER A 38 9.33 -1.20 2.83
N ILE A 39 9.40 -0.68 1.61
CA ILE A 39 8.30 0.08 1.01
C ILE A 39 7.46 -0.83 0.11
N ILE A 40 6.16 -0.89 0.41
CA ILE A 40 5.18 -1.65 -0.36
C ILE A 40 4.05 -0.71 -0.73
N SER A 41 3.71 -0.59 -2.03
CA SER A 41 2.50 0.10 -2.45
C SER A 41 1.50 -0.89 -3.02
N PHE A 42 0.22 -0.69 -2.73
CA PHE A 42 -0.83 -1.57 -3.24
C PHE A 42 -2.16 -0.83 -3.40
N GLU A 43 -2.99 -1.34 -4.29
CA GLU A 43 -4.32 -0.81 -4.57
C GLU A 43 -5.39 -1.65 -3.87
N LEU A 44 -6.33 -0.98 -3.22
CA LEU A 44 -7.50 -1.63 -2.64
C LEU A 44 -8.56 -1.86 -3.73
N ARG A 45 -9.15 -3.05 -3.81
CA ARG A 45 -10.24 -3.32 -4.76
C ARG A 45 -11.51 -2.62 -4.34
N SER A 46 -12.06 -1.83 -5.25
CA SER A 46 -13.33 -1.11 -5.07
C SER A 46 -13.98 -0.81 -6.42
N LEU A 47 -15.24 -0.39 -6.39
CA LEU A 47 -15.84 0.27 -7.55
C LEU A 47 -15.18 1.64 -7.76
N LYS A 48 -15.05 2.08 -9.00
CA LYS A 48 -14.29 3.28 -9.39
C LYS A 48 -14.75 4.54 -8.63
N GLU A 49 -16.05 4.69 -8.41
CA GLU A 49 -16.62 5.84 -7.71
C GLU A 49 -16.37 5.83 -6.19
N LYS A 50 -15.97 4.68 -5.65
CA LYS A 50 -15.78 4.45 -4.20
C LYS A 50 -14.33 4.29 -3.78
N GLU A 51 -13.38 4.38 -4.70
CA GLU A 51 -11.94 4.13 -4.47
C GLU A 51 -11.40 4.90 -3.26
N LYS A 52 -11.57 6.24 -3.24
CA LYS A 52 -11.11 7.09 -2.13
C LYS A 52 -11.79 6.74 -0.81
N LYS A 53 -13.09 6.46 -0.84
CA LYS A 53 -13.86 6.10 0.37
C LYS A 53 -13.39 4.77 0.97
N VAL A 54 -13.09 3.80 0.13
CA VAL A 54 -12.57 2.49 0.56
C VAL A 54 -11.16 2.64 1.14
N ALA A 55 -10.29 3.44 0.51
CA ALA A 55 -8.96 3.72 1.03
C ALA A 55 -9.02 4.38 2.42
N PHE A 56 -9.83 5.40 2.61
CA PHE A 56 -9.99 6.06 3.90
C PHE A 56 -10.63 5.16 4.96
N SER A 57 -11.63 4.36 4.55
CA SER A 57 -12.23 3.38 5.47
C SER A 57 -11.24 2.32 5.94
N PHE A 58 -10.30 1.91 5.08
CA PHE A 58 -9.21 1.02 5.42
C PHE A 58 -8.22 1.71 6.36
N LEU A 59 -7.66 2.86 5.98
CA LEU A 59 -6.66 3.58 6.77
C LEU A 59 -7.15 3.89 8.20
N ASN A 60 -8.38 4.38 8.34
CA ASN A 60 -8.94 4.77 9.64
C ASN A 60 -9.25 3.59 10.58
N LYS A 61 -9.06 2.35 10.14
CA LYS A 61 -9.31 1.14 10.95
C LYS A 61 -8.05 0.41 11.35
N LEU A 62 -6.92 0.82 10.83
CA LEU A 62 -5.61 0.35 11.30
C LEU A 62 -5.40 0.79 12.75
N LYS A 63 -4.73 -0.05 13.52
CA LYS A 63 -4.43 0.19 14.93
C LYS A 63 -2.94 0.22 15.22
N LEU A 64 -2.16 -0.56 14.46
CA LEU A 64 -0.72 -0.66 14.61
C LEU A 64 -0.01 0.27 13.64
N ALA A 65 -0.36 0.21 12.34
CA ALA A 65 0.22 1.08 11.34
C ALA A 65 -0.28 2.52 11.50
N GLU A 66 0.64 3.46 11.66
CA GLU A 66 0.33 4.89 11.85
C GLU A 66 0.21 5.63 10.52
N ILE A 67 -0.76 6.54 10.41
CA ILE A 67 -0.93 7.38 9.21
C ILE A 67 0.12 8.49 9.22
N SER A 68 1.09 8.42 8.31
CA SER A 68 2.15 9.42 8.18
C SER A 68 2.68 9.47 6.75
N ASN A 69 3.13 10.65 6.32
CA ASN A 69 3.79 10.84 5.02
C ASN A 69 5.26 10.43 5.02
N ASN A 70 5.85 10.18 6.20
CA ASN A 70 7.23 9.72 6.32
C ASN A 70 7.39 8.27 5.84
N LEU A 71 8.63 7.84 5.73
CA LEU A 71 9.02 6.48 5.41
C LEU A 71 10.38 6.16 6.05
N GLY A 72 10.67 4.87 6.22
CA GLY A 72 11.95 4.43 6.80
C GLY A 72 12.02 4.60 8.32
N ASP A 73 10.89 4.65 9.02
CA ASP A 73 10.81 4.72 10.47
C ASP A 73 10.90 3.32 11.11
N SER A 74 11.22 3.25 12.40
CA SER A 74 11.12 2.03 13.21
C SER A 74 9.67 1.54 13.37
N LYS A 75 8.70 2.45 13.28
CA LYS A 75 7.26 2.13 13.25
C LYS A 75 6.77 1.91 11.83
N THR A 76 5.80 1.04 11.70
CA THR A 76 5.07 0.86 10.42
C THR A 76 4.19 2.07 10.15
N LEU A 77 4.43 2.72 9.01
CA LEU A 77 3.72 3.91 8.56
C LEU A 77 2.94 3.61 7.28
N ILE A 78 1.79 4.26 7.14
CA ILE A 78 0.96 4.14 5.93
C ILE A 78 0.45 5.50 5.49
N THR A 79 0.35 5.72 4.18
CA THR A 79 -0.20 6.97 3.63
C THR A 79 -1.09 6.70 2.41
N HIS A 80 -1.92 7.68 2.07
CA HIS A 80 -2.71 7.75 0.85
C HIS A 80 -2.10 8.78 -0.10
N PRO A 81 -1.20 8.38 -1.02
CA PRO A 81 -0.41 9.32 -1.82
C PRO A 81 -1.25 10.32 -2.61
N TYR A 82 -2.41 9.90 -3.10
CA TYR A 82 -3.31 10.75 -3.91
C TYR A 82 -3.72 12.04 -3.20
N THR A 83 -3.95 12.02 -1.87
CA THR A 83 -4.42 13.18 -1.09
C THR A 83 -3.35 13.79 -0.19
N THR A 84 -2.16 13.22 -0.12
CA THR A 84 -1.09 13.66 0.77
C THR A 84 0.15 14.06 -0.03
N THR A 85 1.08 13.16 -0.25
CA THR A 85 2.39 13.44 -0.87
C THR A 85 2.29 13.95 -2.31
N HIS A 86 1.22 13.61 -3.03
CA HIS A 86 1.00 13.97 -4.43
C HIS A 86 -0.26 14.84 -4.64
N HIS A 87 -0.74 15.51 -3.57
CA HIS A 87 -1.99 16.29 -3.65
C HIS A 87 -1.91 17.46 -4.65
N LYS A 88 -0.74 18.04 -4.83
CA LYS A 88 -0.50 19.19 -5.74
C LYS A 88 -0.49 18.82 -7.22
N LEU A 89 -0.33 17.54 -7.55
CA LEU A 89 -0.30 17.08 -8.94
C LEU A 89 -1.68 17.15 -9.57
N THR A 90 -1.71 17.48 -10.85
CA THR A 90 -2.93 17.39 -11.68
C THR A 90 -3.42 15.96 -11.83
N SER A 91 -4.65 15.78 -12.29
CA SER A 91 -5.20 14.43 -12.54
C SER A 91 -4.38 13.64 -13.56
N ASP A 92 -3.90 14.30 -14.63
CA ASP A 92 -3.13 13.64 -15.69
C ASP A 92 -1.74 13.22 -15.20
N GLU A 93 -1.08 14.03 -14.38
CA GLU A 93 0.18 13.68 -13.73
C GLU A 93 0.01 12.50 -12.78
N LYS A 94 -1.07 12.47 -11.97
CA LYS A 94 -1.37 11.33 -11.10
C LYS A 94 -1.60 10.05 -11.89
N ILE A 95 -2.31 10.14 -13.02
CA ILE A 95 -2.54 8.99 -13.91
C ILE A 95 -1.21 8.48 -14.49
N SER A 96 -0.36 9.38 -15.01
CA SER A 96 0.95 9.01 -15.58
C SER A 96 1.86 8.34 -14.57
N LEU A 97 1.82 8.76 -13.31
CA LEU A 97 2.54 8.18 -12.17
C LEU A 97 1.84 6.98 -11.54
N ARG A 98 0.67 6.59 -12.04
CA ARG A 98 -0.16 5.49 -11.50
C ARG A 98 -0.58 5.69 -10.05
N ILE A 99 -0.79 6.95 -9.66
CA ILE A 99 -1.29 7.30 -8.33
C ILE A 99 -2.80 7.33 -8.37
N THR A 100 -3.41 6.20 -8.12
CA THR A 100 -4.87 6.00 -8.13
C THR A 100 -5.50 6.40 -6.79
N LYS A 101 -6.81 6.61 -6.78
CA LYS A 101 -7.56 7.00 -5.56
C LYS A 101 -7.68 5.89 -4.53
N ASN A 102 -7.35 4.66 -4.89
CA ASN A 102 -7.34 3.48 -4.01
C ASN A 102 -5.92 3.00 -3.68
N LEU A 103 -4.89 3.73 -4.12
CA LEU A 103 -3.50 3.42 -3.82
C LEU A 103 -3.14 3.80 -2.40
N VAL A 104 -2.48 2.91 -1.68
CA VAL A 104 -1.85 3.16 -0.38
C VAL A 104 -0.38 2.77 -0.44
N ARG A 105 0.45 3.45 0.34
CA ARG A 105 1.88 3.14 0.50
C ARG A 105 2.16 2.79 1.95
N LEU A 106 2.69 1.60 2.18
CA LEU A 106 3.12 1.08 3.47
C LEU A 106 4.65 1.19 3.58
N SER A 107 5.15 1.78 4.64
CA SER A 107 6.56 1.73 5.08
C SER A 107 6.64 0.80 6.27
N VAL A 108 7.13 -0.40 6.06
CA VAL A 108 7.21 -1.45 7.09
C VAL A 108 8.26 -1.09 8.12
N GLY A 109 7.89 -1.09 9.40
CA GLY A 109 8.77 -0.86 10.53
C GLY A 109 9.40 -2.14 11.08
N LEU A 110 9.74 -2.13 12.35
CA LEU A 110 10.45 -3.22 13.03
C LEU A 110 9.52 -4.15 13.82
N GLU A 111 8.21 -3.94 13.76
CA GLU A 111 7.21 -4.80 14.41
C GLU A 111 7.18 -6.18 13.77
N ASP A 112 6.67 -7.18 14.48
CA ASP A 112 6.52 -8.51 13.89
C ASP A 112 5.62 -8.46 12.66
N SER A 113 6.05 -9.13 11.60
CA SER A 113 5.30 -9.18 10.35
C SER A 113 3.90 -9.80 10.49
N ILE A 114 3.70 -10.66 11.50
CA ILE A 114 2.40 -11.28 11.81
C ILE A 114 1.46 -10.22 12.36
N ASP A 115 1.91 -9.37 13.27
CA ASP A 115 1.11 -8.31 13.87
C ASP A 115 0.69 -7.26 12.82
N ILE A 116 1.62 -6.89 11.93
CA ILE A 116 1.32 -5.99 10.80
C ILE A 116 0.26 -6.61 9.86
N ILE A 117 0.40 -7.91 9.55
CA ILE A 117 -0.55 -8.62 8.70
C ILE A 117 -1.92 -8.70 9.37
N GLU A 118 -1.97 -8.97 10.67
CA GLU A 118 -3.22 -9.02 11.43
C GLU A 118 -3.93 -7.67 11.46
N ASP A 119 -3.20 -6.58 11.66
CA ASP A 119 -3.75 -5.21 11.64
C ASP A 119 -4.35 -4.89 10.26
N ILE A 120 -3.63 -5.19 9.18
CA ILE A 120 -4.11 -5.02 7.81
C ILE A 120 -5.35 -5.88 7.55
N ASP A 121 -5.34 -7.15 7.92
CA ASP A 121 -6.46 -8.08 7.71
C ASP A 121 -7.73 -7.63 8.45
N ASN A 122 -7.58 -7.25 9.72
CA ASN A 122 -8.67 -6.72 10.53
C ASN A 122 -9.26 -5.44 9.93
N SER A 123 -8.42 -4.54 9.45
CA SER A 123 -8.86 -3.33 8.78
C SER A 123 -9.59 -3.63 7.47
N LEU A 124 -9.06 -4.53 6.64
CA LEU A 124 -9.69 -4.96 5.39
C LEU A 124 -11.04 -5.62 5.61
N LYS A 125 -11.19 -6.45 6.65
CA LYS A 125 -12.48 -7.09 7.02
C LYS A 125 -13.53 -6.06 7.38
N LYS A 126 -13.16 -5.02 8.12
CA LYS A 126 -14.05 -3.96 8.61
C LYS A 126 -14.28 -2.85 7.57
N ALA A 127 -13.43 -2.69 6.57
CA ALA A 127 -13.62 -1.73 5.49
C ALA A 127 -14.84 -2.15 4.65
N LYS A 128 -15.94 -1.41 4.77
CA LYS A 128 -17.22 -1.74 4.13
C LYS A 128 -17.08 -1.65 2.60
N LYS A 129 -17.53 -2.69 1.91
CA LYS A 129 -17.80 -2.71 0.46
C LYS A 129 -19.07 -1.91 0.10
N LYS A 130 -19.47 -0.90 0.89
CA LYS A 130 -20.68 -0.14 0.57
C LYS A 130 -20.43 0.97 -0.41
#